data_69b7556144552b75af0362210e3a7837
#
_entry.id   69b7556144552b75af0362210e3a7837
#
_cell.length_a   1.000
_cell.length_b   1.000
_cell.length_c   1.000
_cell.angle_alpha   90.00
_cell.angle_beta   90.00
_cell.angle_gamma   90.00
#
_symmetry.space_group_name_H-M   'P 1'
#
loop_
_entity.id
_entity.type
_entity.pdbx_description
1 polymer ?
#
loop_
_entity_poly.entity_id
_entity_poly.type
_entity_poly.pdbx_seq_one_letter_code
_entity_poly.pdbx_strand_id
1 'polypeptide(L)'
;MDLETGTGKVLPVYIEEEMQKSYIDYAMSVIVQRALPDVRDGLKPVHRRILYAMQEAGMASNKPYKKSARIVGEVLGKYHPHGDTSVYDAIVRLAQNFSTRYLMVDGHGNFGSVDGDSAAAMRYTEVRMAKVAEVMLEDIEKETVDFVPNYDESLKEQIGRASCRER
;
A
#
# COMPACT_ATOMS: atom_id res chain seq x y z
N MET A 1 -16.01 24.95 45.38
CA MET A 1 -16.00 24.12 44.16
C MET A 1 -14.53 23.82 43.87
N ASP A 2 -14.00 22.83 44.60
CA ASP A 2 -12.59 22.53 44.64
C ASP A 2 -12.24 21.75 43.37
N LEU A 3 -11.38 22.38 42.54
CA LEU A 3 -10.76 21.71 41.42
C LEU A 3 -9.71 20.73 41.98
N GLU A 4 -10.01 19.45 41.97
CA GLU A 4 -9.03 18.41 42.24
C GLU A 4 -7.92 18.53 41.21
N THR A 5 -6.80 19.12 41.62
CA THR A 5 -5.56 19.09 40.88
C THR A 5 -5.02 17.67 40.95
N GLY A 6 -5.23 16.92 39.87
CA GLY A 6 -4.63 15.60 39.71
C GLY A 6 -3.12 15.71 39.90
N THR A 7 -2.59 14.97 40.88
CA THR A 7 -1.15 14.88 41.19
C THR A 7 -0.39 14.10 40.12
N GLY A 8 -0.41 14.60 38.90
CA GLY A 8 0.45 14.08 37.82
C GLY A 8 1.89 14.55 38.03
N LYS A 9 2.85 13.65 37.93
CA LYS A 9 4.28 14.02 37.96
C LYS A 9 4.62 14.77 36.65
N VAL A 10 4.91 16.05 36.76
CA VAL A 10 5.40 16.87 35.64
C VAL A 10 6.89 16.60 35.49
N LEU A 11 7.28 16.09 34.33
CA LEU A 11 8.68 15.90 33.94
C LEU A 11 9.06 17.01 32.97
N PRO A 12 10.16 17.75 33.22
CA PRO A 12 10.67 18.71 32.25
C PRO A 12 11.23 17.98 31.04
N VAL A 13 10.84 18.42 29.85
CA VAL A 13 11.37 17.90 28.57
C VAL A 13 11.89 19.10 27.77
N TYR A 14 13.11 19.01 27.29
CA TYR A 14 13.68 20.04 26.43
C TYR A 14 13.13 19.86 25.01
N ILE A 15 12.65 20.95 24.42
CA ILE A 15 12.02 20.93 23.09
C ILE A 15 12.97 20.44 22.02
N GLU A 16 14.26 20.75 22.14
CA GLU A 16 15.28 20.32 21.20
C GLU A 16 15.43 18.81 21.18
N GLU A 17 15.45 18.17 22.35
CA GLU A 17 15.58 16.70 22.49
C GLU A 17 14.33 16.01 21.96
N GLU A 18 13.15 16.52 22.28
CA GLU A 18 11.89 15.97 21.82
C GLU A 18 11.74 16.10 20.29
N MET A 19 12.08 17.25 19.73
CA MET A 19 12.06 17.45 18.29
C MET A 19 13.05 16.53 17.57
N GLN A 20 14.28 16.41 18.08
CA GLN A 20 15.29 15.53 17.48
C GLN A 20 14.80 14.08 17.46
N LYS A 21 14.29 13.58 18.59
CA LYS A 21 13.77 12.23 18.70
C LYS A 21 12.58 12.02 17.75
N SER A 22 11.61 12.92 17.78
CA SER A 22 10.41 12.84 16.91
C SER A 22 10.77 12.86 15.42
N TYR A 23 11.76 13.66 15.03
CA TYR A 23 12.26 13.70 13.65
C TYR A 23 12.93 12.39 13.24
N ILE A 24 13.74 11.80 14.12
CA ILE A 24 14.39 10.51 13.85
C ILE A 24 13.36 9.41 13.75
N ASP A 25 12.41 9.34 14.68
CA ASP A 25 11.34 8.34 14.68
C ASP A 25 10.46 8.45 13.43
N TYR A 26 10.11 9.67 13.03
CA TYR A 26 9.37 9.93 11.78
C TYR A 26 10.19 9.50 10.55
N ALA A 27 11.45 9.92 10.45
CA ALA A 27 12.32 9.56 9.33
C ALA A 27 12.48 8.05 9.20
N MET A 28 12.71 7.36 10.32
CA MET A 28 12.82 5.89 10.36
C MET A 28 11.52 5.22 9.94
N SER A 29 10.38 5.70 10.41
CA SER A 29 9.09 5.15 10.00
C SER A 29 8.83 5.30 8.50
N VAL A 30 9.16 6.46 7.93
CA VAL A 30 9.04 6.70 6.48
C VAL A 30 9.97 5.79 5.68
N ILE A 31 11.23 5.64 6.11
CA ILE A 31 12.20 4.79 5.42
C ILE A 31 11.75 3.32 5.45
N VAL A 32 11.48 2.79 6.64
CA VAL A 32 11.23 1.35 6.83
C VAL A 32 9.82 0.94 6.36
N GLN A 33 8.80 1.77 6.63
CA GLN A 33 7.40 1.38 6.42
C GLN A 33 6.76 1.96 5.16
N ARG A 34 7.48 2.82 4.40
CA ARG A 34 6.87 3.50 3.25
C ARG A 34 7.76 3.56 2.02
N ALA A 35 9.02 4.02 2.17
CA ALA A 35 9.85 4.40 1.03
C ALA A 35 10.60 3.23 0.40
N LEU A 36 11.10 2.30 1.20
CA LEU A 36 11.91 1.20 0.72
C LEU A 36 11.06 0.00 0.29
N PRO A 37 11.37 -0.58 -0.88
CA PRO A 37 10.80 -1.87 -1.27
C PRO A 37 11.40 -2.99 -0.40
N ASP A 38 10.60 -4.02 -0.14
CA ASP A 38 11.07 -5.23 0.53
C ASP A 38 12.05 -5.98 -0.38
N VAL A 39 13.19 -6.41 0.17
CA VAL A 39 14.24 -7.12 -0.59
C VAL A 39 13.75 -8.46 -1.16
N ARG A 40 12.72 -9.06 -0.57
CA ARG A 40 12.20 -10.38 -0.94
C ARG A 40 11.31 -10.34 -2.18
N ASP A 41 10.45 -9.32 -2.30
CA ASP A 41 9.47 -9.21 -3.38
C ASP A 41 9.58 -7.92 -4.21
N GLY A 42 10.41 -6.98 -3.78
CA GLY A 42 10.58 -5.70 -4.46
C GLY A 42 9.40 -4.74 -4.30
N LEU A 43 8.43 -5.06 -3.45
CA LEU A 43 7.22 -4.26 -3.29
C LEU A 43 7.34 -3.30 -2.09
N LYS A 44 6.86 -2.08 -2.29
CA LYS A 44 6.58 -1.17 -1.18
C LYS A 44 5.26 -1.60 -0.50
N PRO A 45 5.03 -1.21 0.76
CA PRO A 45 3.78 -1.55 1.47
C PRO A 45 2.51 -1.17 0.70
N VAL A 46 2.47 0.00 0.06
CA VAL A 46 1.32 0.42 -0.76
C VAL A 46 1.06 -0.52 -1.94
N HIS A 47 2.12 -0.99 -2.61
CA HIS A 47 1.99 -1.93 -3.73
C HIS A 47 1.41 -3.27 -3.27
N ARG A 48 1.89 -3.78 -2.14
CA ARG A 48 1.41 -5.03 -1.55
C ARG A 48 -0.06 -4.95 -1.16
N ARG A 49 -0.48 -3.84 -0.52
CA ARG A 49 -1.87 -3.57 -0.17
C ARG A 49 -2.78 -3.49 -1.39
N ILE A 50 -2.31 -2.87 -2.48
CA ILE A 50 -3.04 -2.79 -3.75
C ILE A 50 -3.27 -4.20 -4.33
N LEU A 51 -2.21 -5.01 -4.45
CA LEU A 51 -2.31 -6.35 -5.02
C LEU A 51 -3.17 -7.26 -4.15
N TYR A 52 -3.04 -7.17 -2.83
CA TYR A 52 -3.87 -7.92 -1.90
C TYR A 52 -5.35 -7.53 -2.00
N ALA A 53 -5.67 -6.24 -2.05
CA ALA A 53 -7.04 -5.77 -2.26
C ALA A 53 -7.62 -6.21 -3.61
N MET A 54 -6.81 -6.25 -4.67
CA MET A 54 -7.22 -6.77 -5.98
C MET A 54 -7.52 -8.28 -5.93
N GLN A 55 -6.73 -9.05 -5.18
CA GLN A 55 -6.95 -10.47 -4.94
C GLN A 55 -8.28 -10.71 -4.21
N GLU A 56 -8.51 -10.02 -3.09
CA GLU A 56 -9.79 -10.10 -2.36
C GLU A 56 -11.00 -9.69 -3.21
N ALA A 57 -10.83 -8.65 -4.02
CA ALA A 57 -11.89 -8.20 -4.94
C ALA A 57 -12.11 -9.15 -6.13
N GLY A 58 -11.34 -10.25 -6.23
CA GLY A 58 -11.43 -11.25 -7.28
C GLY A 58 -11.13 -10.69 -8.67
N MET A 59 -10.13 -9.80 -8.77
CA MET A 59 -9.74 -9.14 -10.02
C MET A 59 -8.61 -9.89 -10.73
N ALA A 60 -8.80 -11.18 -10.94
CA ALA A 60 -7.84 -12.05 -11.61
C ALA A 60 -7.63 -11.65 -13.10
N SER A 61 -6.50 -12.06 -13.67
CA SER A 61 -6.10 -11.74 -15.05
C SER A 61 -7.08 -12.24 -16.12
N ASN A 62 -7.84 -13.29 -15.80
CA ASN A 62 -8.87 -13.88 -16.65
C ASN A 62 -10.28 -13.28 -16.41
N LYS A 63 -10.40 -12.28 -15.53
CA LYS A 63 -11.67 -11.62 -15.22
C LYS A 63 -11.79 -10.29 -15.96
N PRO A 64 -13.03 -9.76 -16.09
CA PRO A 64 -13.23 -8.44 -16.66
C PRO A 64 -12.52 -7.34 -15.87
N TYR A 65 -12.10 -6.30 -16.58
CA TYR A 65 -11.57 -5.09 -15.95
C TYR A 65 -12.59 -4.43 -15.03
N LYS A 66 -12.09 -3.80 -13.98
CA LYS A 66 -12.91 -2.96 -13.08
C LYS A 66 -12.33 -1.57 -13.00
N LYS A 67 -13.17 -0.57 -12.74
CA LYS A 67 -12.73 0.83 -12.60
C LYS A 67 -11.64 0.97 -11.54
N SER A 68 -10.58 1.73 -11.86
CA SER A 68 -9.47 1.99 -10.93
C SER A 68 -9.97 2.62 -9.63
N ALA A 69 -10.96 3.51 -9.70
CA ALA A 69 -11.57 4.15 -8.55
C ALA A 69 -12.13 3.15 -7.53
N ARG A 70 -12.59 1.97 -7.96
CA ARG A 70 -13.09 0.93 -7.06
C ARG A 70 -11.96 0.37 -6.20
N ILE A 71 -10.82 0.04 -6.82
CA ILE A 71 -9.66 -0.47 -6.06
C ILE A 71 -9.06 0.59 -5.15
N VAL A 72 -8.98 1.84 -5.61
CA VAL A 72 -8.55 2.94 -4.76
C VAL A 72 -9.42 3.02 -3.50
N GLY A 73 -10.75 2.96 -3.65
CA GLY A 73 -11.68 2.98 -2.52
C GLY A 73 -11.51 1.78 -1.57
N GLU A 74 -11.33 0.57 -2.09
CA GLU A 74 -11.10 -0.64 -1.27
C GLU A 74 -9.80 -0.53 -0.47
N VAL A 75 -8.71 -0.07 -1.10
CA VAL A 75 -7.41 0.09 -0.43
C VAL A 75 -7.46 1.16 0.65
N LEU A 76 -8.09 2.31 0.37
CA LEU A 76 -8.23 3.39 1.35
C LEU A 76 -9.09 2.98 2.54
N GLY A 77 -10.20 2.34 2.26
CA GLY A 77 -11.16 1.96 3.30
C GLY A 77 -10.68 0.84 4.22
N LYS A 78 -9.77 -0.03 3.74
CA LYS A 78 -9.39 -1.23 4.48
C LYS A 78 -7.94 -1.24 4.98
N TYR A 79 -6.98 -0.69 4.20
CA TYR A 79 -5.56 -0.97 4.43
C TYR A 79 -4.66 0.25 4.46
N HIS A 80 -5.03 1.35 3.81
CA HIS A 80 -4.11 2.47 3.59
C HIS A 80 -4.78 3.83 3.78
N PRO A 81 -4.89 4.33 5.03
CA PRO A 81 -5.61 5.57 5.36
C PRO A 81 -4.79 6.82 4.97
N HIS A 82 -4.56 7.00 3.68
CA HIS A 82 -3.82 8.13 3.08
C HIS A 82 -4.62 8.71 1.91
N GLY A 83 -4.06 9.70 1.20
CA GLY A 83 -4.74 10.32 0.06
C GLY A 83 -4.97 9.36 -1.11
N ASP A 84 -6.12 9.47 -1.77
CA ASP A 84 -6.53 8.68 -2.93
C ASP A 84 -5.55 8.80 -4.11
N THR A 85 -5.02 10.00 -4.33
CA THR A 85 -4.03 10.29 -5.36
C THR A 85 -2.78 9.40 -5.20
N SER A 86 -2.29 9.24 -3.96
CA SER A 86 -1.09 8.44 -3.70
C SER A 86 -1.29 6.96 -4.04
N VAL A 87 -2.46 6.42 -3.76
CA VAL A 87 -2.83 5.04 -4.09
C VAL A 87 -3.02 4.89 -5.60
N TYR A 88 -3.70 5.84 -6.24
CA TYR A 88 -3.89 5.81 -7.68
C TYR A 88 -2.57 5.92 -8.45
N ASP A 89 -1.68 6.81 -8.05
CA ASP A 89 -0.34 6.96 -8.66
C ASP A 89 0.48 5.67 -8.53
N ALA A 90 0.35 4.96 -7.41
CA ALA A 90 0.99 3.65 -7.25
C ALA A 90 0.42 2.62 -8.23
N ILE A 91 -0.91 2.56 -8.42
CA ILE A 91 -1.57 1.69 -9.41
C ILE A 91 -1.09 2.02 -10.82
N VAL A 92 -1.03 3.31 -11.15
CA VAL A 92 -0.56 3.79 -12.45
C VAL A 92 0.85 3.29 -12.75
N ARG A 93 1.77 3.42 -11.78
CA ARG A 93 3.15 2.95 -11.94
C ARG A 93 3.24 1.43 -12.12
N LEU A 94 2.40 0.67 -11.42
CA LEU A 94 2.35 -0.80 -11.58
C LEU A 94 1.78 -1.24 -12.93
N ALA A 95 1.05 -0.36 -13.63
CA ALA A 95 0.49 -0.60 -14.96
C ALA A 95 1.34 -0.04 -16.12
N GLN A 96 2.38 0.76 -15.82
CA GLN A 96 3.24 1.38 -16.84
C GLN A 96 4.40 0.45 -17.21
N ASN A 97 4.48 0.07 -18.49
CA ASN A 97 5.53 -0.81 -18.99
C ASN A 97 6.92 -0.17 -19.05
N PHE A 98 7.01 1.15 -18.96
CA PHE A 98 8.26 1.89 -18.88
C PHE A 98 8.71 2.20 -17.44
N SER A 99 7.83 2.02 -16.44
CA SER A 99 8.14 2.25 -15.03
C SER A 99 8.53 0.97 -14.29
N THR A 100 8.03 -0.19 -14.73
CA THR A 100 8.28 -1.48 -14.09
C THR A 100 8.75 -2.50 -15.11
N ARG A 101 9.71 -3.35 -14.72
CA ARG A 101 10.21 -4.43 -15.58
C ARG A 101 9.12 -5.46 -15.90
N TYR A 102 8.31 -5.80 -14.92
CA TYR A 102 7.16 -6.69 -15.06
C TYR A 102 5.91 -5.98 -14.61
N LEU A 103 4.91 -5.95 -15.46
CA LEU A 103 3.62 -5.37 -15.11
C LEU A 103 2.93 -6.23 -14.06
N MET A 104 2.58 -5.62 -12.94
CA MET A 104 1.79 -6.26 -11.90
C MET A 104 0.29 -5.99 -12.07
N VAL A 105 -0.04 -4.87 -12.72
CA VAL A 105 -1.40 -4.46 -13.02
C VAL A 105 -1.56 -4.39 -14.53
N ASP A 106 -2.58 -5.03 -15.04
CA ASP A 106 -3.03 -4.92 -16.44
C ASP A 106 -4.06 -3.80 -16.51
N GLY A 107 -3.70 -2.72 -17.20
CA GLY A 107 -4.48 -1.49 -17.29
C GLY A 107 -5.15 -1.32 -18.65
N HIS A 108 -6.41 -0.86 -18.64
CA HIS A 108 -7.15 -0.47 -19.82
C HIS A 108 -7.52 1.02 -19.74
N GLY A 109 -7.04 1.79 -20.70
CA GLY A 109 -7.18 3.25 -20.77
C GLY A 109 -5.84 3.97 -20.87
N ASN A 110 -5.84 5.25 -20.56
CA ASN A 110 -4.62 6.06 -20.58
C ASN A 110 -3.95 6.08 -19.21
N PHE A 111 -2.79 5.43 -19.10
CA PHE A 111 -1.94 5.40 -17.91
C PHE A 111 -0.69 6.29 -18.06
N GLY A 112 -0.71 7.25 -18.96
CA GLY A 112 0.42 8.15 -19.22
C GLY A 112 1.36 7.62 -20.28
N SER A 113 2.38 8.41 -20.60
CA SER A 113 3.40 8.09 -21.61
C SER A 113 4.80 8.35 -21.08
N VAL A 114 5.81 7.83 -21.81
CA VAL A 114 7.22 8.12 -21.56
C VAL A 114 7.53 9.62 -21.75
N ASP A 115 6.79 10.28 -22.63
CA ASP A 115 6.96 11.70 -22.94
C ASP A 115 6.43 12.65 -21.86
N GLY A 116 5.91 12.10 -20.76
CA GLY A 116 5.49 12.87 -19.58
C GLY A 116 3.99 13.18 -19.52
N ASP A 117 3.17 12.58 -20.38
CA ASP A 117 1.73 12.71 -20.27
C ASP A 117 1.23 12.06 -18.96
N SER A 118 0.33 12.75 -18.28
CA SER A 118 -0.30 12.25 -17.08
C SER A 118 -1.32 11.16 -17.38
N ALA A 119 -1.50 10.24 -16.45
CA ALA A 119 -2.59 9.27 -16.53
C ALA A 119 -3.95 9.96 -16.46
N ALA A 120 -4.94 9.39 -17.12
CA ALA A 120 -6.32 9.82 -17.00
C ALA A 120 -6.84 9.62 -15.57
N ALA A 121 -7.88 10.38 -15.18
CA ALA A 121 -8.47 10.23 -13.85
C ALA A 121 -8.98 8.79 -13.60
N MET A 122 -8.88 8.31 -12.35
CA MET A 122 -9.22 6.94 -11.94
C MET A 122 -10.64 6.48 -12.28
N ARG A 123 -11.56 7.42 -12.54
CA ARG A 123 -12.92 7.11 -12.98
C ARG A 123 -13.01 6.65 -14.44
N TYR A 124 -12.00 6.97 -15.25
CA TYR A 124 -11.95 6.58 -16.67
C TYR A 124 -11.14 5.32 -16.91
N THR A 125 -10.09 5.10 -16.13
CA THR A 125 -9.21 3.94 -16.27
C THR A 125 -9.80 2.69 -15.63
N GLU A 126 -9.41 1.54 -16.16
CA GLU A 126 -9.83 0.23 -15.66
C GLU A 126 -8.60 -0.65 -15.45
N VAL A 127 -8.68 -1.52 -14.46
CA VAL A 127 -7.56 -2.36 -14.04
C VAL A 127 -8.01 -3.78 -13.70
N ARG A 128 -7.06 -4.70 -13.81
CA ARG A 128 -7.12 -6.06 -13.26
C ARG A 128 -5.69 -6.52 -12.92
N MET A 129 -5.53 -7.61 -12.18
CA MET A 129 -4.20 -8.15 -11.94
C MET A 129 -3.58 -8.69 -13.24
N ALA A 130 -2.30 -8.48 -13.41
CA ALA A 130 -1.52 -9.19 -14.41
C ALA A 130 -1.20 -10.62 -13.90
N LYS A 131 -0.92 -11.54 -14.82
CA LYS A 131 -0.64 -12.94 -14.48
C LYS A 131 0.56 -13.11 -13.53
N VAL A 132 1.56 -12.24 -13.64
CA VAL A 132 2.73 -12.24 -12.74
C VAL A 132 2.31 -11.92 -11.30
N ALA A 133 1.39 -10.99 -11.10
CA ALA A 133 0.89 -10.65 -9.77
C ALA A 133 0.11 -11.82 -9.14
N GLU A 134 -0.65 -12.58 -9.93
CA GLU A 134 -1.32 -13.80 -9.45
C GLU A 134 -0.33 -14.85 -8.94
N VAL A 135 0.77 -15.06 -9.68
CA VAL A 135 1.82 -16.00 -9.26
C VAL A 135 2.50 -15.53 -7.97
N MET A 136 2.68 -14.21 -7.80
CA MET A 136 3.23 -13.66 -6.55
C MET A 136 2.31 -13.85 -5.35
N LEU A 137 1.01 -13.90 -5.56
CA LEU A 137 0.00 -14.09 -4.51
C LEU A 137 -0.45 -15.55 -4.38
N GLU A 138 0.13 -16.45 -5.16
CA GLU A 138 -0.17 -17.88 -5.07
C GLU A 138 0.12 -18.40 -3.66
N ASP A 139 -0.79 -19.22 -3.15
CA ASP A 139 -0.69 -19.84 -1.82
C ASP A 139 -0.68 -18.86 -0.62
N ILE A 140 -1.09 -17.62 -0.80
CA ILE A 140 -1.16 -16.61 0.27
C ILE A 140 -2.06 -17.06 1.44
N GLU A 141 -3.08 -17.88 1.16
CA GLU A 141 -4.01 -18.42 2.15
C GLU A 141 -3.45 -19.61 2.95
N LYS A 142 -2.26 -20.10 2.59
CA LYS A 142 -1.64 -21.31 3.19
C LYS A 142 -0.63 -20.97 4.29
N GLU A 143 -0.82 -19.88 5.02
CA GLU A 143 0.06 -19.44 6.12
C GLU A 143 1.53 -19.28 5.71
N THR A 144 1.74 -18.83 4.48
CA THR A 144 3.06 -18.66 3.89
C THR A 144 3.65 -17.30 4.14
N VAL A 145 2.82 -16.38 4.63
CA VAL A 145 3.16 -15.00 4.97
C VAL A 145 2.51 -14.60 6.29
N ASP A 146 3.11 -13.64 6.97
CA ASP A 146 2.56 -13.10 8.19
C ASP A 146 1.52 -12.02 7.91
N PHE A 147 0.45 -12.04 8.71
CA PHE A 147 -0.60 -11.05 8.69
C PHE A 147 -0.64 -10.30 10.02
N VAL A 148 -0.85 -9.01 9.96
CA VAL A 148 -1.09 -8.16 11.14
C VAL A 148 -2.45 -7.49 11.03
N PRO A 149 -3.01 -7.03 12.15
CA PRO A 149 -4.19 -6.16 12.11
C PRO A 149 -3.91 -4.93 11.25
N ASN A 150 -4.93 -4.51 10.48
CA ASN A 150 -4.90 -3.25 9.75
C ASN A 150 -5.01 -2.06 10.72
N TYR A 151 -5.03 -0.82 10.19
CA TYR A 151 -5.01 0.40 11.00
C TYR A 151 -6.19 0.58 11.98
N ASP A 152 -7.34 -0.04 11.73
CA ASP A 152 -8.53 -0.01 12.59
C ASP A 152 -8.80 -1.35 13.31
N GLU A 153 -7.88 -2.31 13.18
CA GLU A 153 -7.95 -3.66 13.76
C GLU A 153 -9.16 -4.50 13.32
N SER A 154 -9.93 -4.02 12.35
CA SER A 154 -11.11 -4.72 11.84
C SER A 154 -10.76 -5.89 10.91
N LEU A 155 -9.65 -5.79 10.21
CA LEU A 155 -9.17 -6.78 9.24
C LEU A 155 -7.70 -7.09 9.47
N LYS A 156 -7.22 -8.11 8.79
CA LYS A 156 -5.79 -8.44 8.74
C LYS A 156 -5.20 -7.99 7.41
N GLU A 157 -4.02 -7.38 7.45
CA GLU A 157 -3.25 -7.03 6.26
C GLU A 157 -1.94 -7.80 6.23
N GLN A 158 -1.45 -8.06 5.04
CA GLN A 158 -0.19 -8.72 4.81
C GLN A 158 0.98 -7.76 5.02
N ILE A 159 1.91 -8.11 5.93
CA ILE A 159 3.14 -7.33 6.18
C ILE A 159 4.37 -7.92 5.50
N GLY A 160 4.36 -9.18 5.19
CA GLY A 160 5.48 -9.90 4.61
C GLY A 160 5.41 -10.01 3.10
N ARG A 161 5.97 -11.07 2.57
CA ARG A 161 6.02 -11.38 1.15
C ARG A 161 4.66 -11.38 0.47
N ALA A 162 4.62 -10.84 -0.75
CA ALA A 162 3.54 -11.13 -1.67
C ALA A 162 3.73 -12.53 -2.30
N SER A 163 4.94 -13.08 -2.30
CA SER A 163 5.23 -14.41 -2.81
C SER A 163 5.67 -15.37 -1.73
N CYS A 164 5.13 -16.56 -1.83
CA CYS A 164 5.40 -17.69 -1.01
C CYS A 164 6.52 -18.52 -1.60
N ARG A 165 7.74 -18.33 -1.22
CA ARG A 165 8.76 -19.37 -1.37
C ARG A 165 10.07 -18.99 -0.69
N GLU A 166 10.18 -19.38 0.57
CA GLU A 166 11.42 -19.88 1.13
C GLU A 166 11.07 -20.92 2.18
N ARG A 167 11.29 -22.13 1.83
CA ARG A 167 11.70 -23.19 2.74
C ARG A 167 13.12 -23.56 2.38
#